data_ed2db4e28669ddcbcd951a937d796c1b
#
_entry.id   ed2db4e28669ddcbcd951a937d796c1b
#
_cell.length_a   1.000
_cell.length_b   1.000
_cell.length_c   1.000
_cell.angle_alpha   90.00
_cell.angle_beta   90.00
_cell.angle_gamma   90.00
#
_symmetry.space_group_name_H-M   'P 1'
#
loop_
_entity.id
_entity.type
_entity.pdbx_description
1 polymer ?
#
loop_
_entity_poly.entity_id
_entity_poly.type
_entity_poly.pdbx_seq_one_letter_code
_entity_poly.pdbx_strand_id
1 'polypeptide(L)'
;MPKEVYDLFINMDKKSSLNPSQYSTAIESMNRDERKRAFENESVLYNDNINMLSGLFIGQVKKNIFYSDVRGYKNSREMYMSGDDINPKVYDSLINTVNKNLDGLHKYISLRKKVLNIDNIHIYDMHNPIIEPVENNITYERAQEIIYAALNPLGKEYGDVLYKAFNERWIDVYSSDNKVGGAYSLSVYNTHPYILMNYSGNLDSVSTTAHELGHAVYSHMSAKNQNYLNSKPSIFTHEVASVTNEALLYEMLIKNAENKNEKAYYLTQYIDLIKDTLFTQTMYAEFENLIHSKLEKGENINVLVLNDVWGDLLKKYYGKDFHVDQLAKVGWSRIPHFYNSFYVYKYATGCSAAISFSQDILKNGPENYLNFLKKGGSDYPIDLLKQSGINLYSNKPIDQTAEKFNKLVLELEKLIEN
;
A
#
# COMPACT_ATOMS: atom_id res chain seq x y z
N MET A 1 1.66 11.72 13.03
CA MET A 1 0.33 12.37 13.17
C MET A 1 0.23 12.95 14.58
N PRO A 2 -0.27 14.19 14.78
CA PRO A 2 -0.53 14.73 16.11
C PRO A 2 -1.50 13.82 16.88
N LYS A 3 -1.27 13.69 18.20
CA LYS A 3 -2.08 12.80 19.05
C LYS A 3 -3.57 13.18 19.01
N GLU A 4 -3.85 14.47 19.04
CA GLU A 4 -5.22 15.02 19.02
C GLU A 4 -5.97 14.63 17.74
N VAL A 5 -5.27 14.57 16.61
CA VAL A 5 -5.84 14.11 15.33
C VAL A 5 -6.07 12.61 15.35
N TYR A 6 -5.13 11.84 15.89
CA TYR A 6 -5.29 10.40 16.08
C TYR A 6 -6.51 10.09 16.97
N ASP A 7 -6.60 10.74 18.12
CA ASP A 7 -7.72 10.58 19.06
C ASP A 7 -9.06 10.96 18.43
N LEU A 8 -9.08 11.96 17.54
CA LEU A 8 -10.26 12.34 16.78
C LEU A 8 -10.72 11.21 15.87
N PHE A 9 -9.84 10.61 15.05
CA PHE A 9 -10.20 9.48 14.18
C PHE A 9 -10.71 8.30 14.99
N ILE A 10 -10.06 7.92 16.09
CA ILE A 10 -10.52 6.86 16.98
C ILE A 10 -11.92 7.18 17.57
N ASN A 11 -12.20 8.43 17.90
CA ASN A 11 -13.52 8.82 18.42
C ASN A 11 -14.58 8.86 17.33
N MET A 12 -14.22 9.13 16.09
CA MET A 12 -15.14 9.02 14.96
C MET A 12 -15.49 7.56 14.67
N ASP A 13 -14.48 6.67 14.65
CA ASP A 13 -14.68 5.23 14.49
C ASP A 13 -15.63 4.65 15.56
N LYS A 14 -15.53 5.12 16.81
CA LYS A 14 -16.46 4.74 17.90
C LYS A 14 -17.89 5.23 17.71
N LYS A 15 -18.10 6.28 16.92
CA LYS A 15 -19.43 6.81 16.58
C LYS A 15 -20.03 6.18 15.34
N SER A 16 -19.22 5.47 14.56
CA SER A 16 -19.71 4.71 13.41
C SER A 16 -20.67 3.62 13.88
N SER A 17 -21.67 3.32 13.07
CA SER A 17 -22.59 2.19 13.29
C SER A 17 -21.88 0.83 13.18
N LEU A 18 -20.70 0.80 12.57
CA LEU A 18 -19.83 -0.34 12.40
C LEU A 18 -18.46 0.01 12.99
N ASN A 19 -17.84 -0.92 13.73
CA ASN A 19 -16.44 -0.77 14.06
C ASN A 19 -15.57 -1.02 12.81
N PRO A 20 -14.25 -0.65 12.83
CA PRO A 20 -13.39 -0.78 11.64
C PRO A 20 -13.38 -2.18 11.02
N SER A 21 -13.38 -3.24 11.83
CA SER A 21 -13.42 -4.63 11.35
C SER A 21 -14.76 -4.98 10.69
N GLN A 22 -15.87 -4.55 11.29
CA GLN A 22 -17.20 -4.75 10.73
C GLN A 22 -17.38 -3.96 9.42
N TYR A 23 -16.83 -2.74 9.35
CA TYR A 23 -16.84 -1.95 8.12
C TYR A 23 -16.03 -2.66 7.01
N SER A 24 -14.81 -3.14 7.31
CA SER A 24 -14.01 -3.89 6.34
C SER A 24 -14.77 -5.11 5.80
N THR A 25 -15.35 -5.92 6.69
CA THR A 25 -16.16 -7.08 6.27
C THR A 25 -17.36 -6.67 5.41
N ALA A 26 -18.07 -5.61 5.79
CA ALA A 26 -19.28 -5.17 5.07
C ALA A 26 -18.95 -4.55 3.70
N ILE A 27 -17.83 -3.83 3.55
CA ILE A 27 -17.42 -3.24 2.27
C ILE A 27 -16.87 -4.28 1.28
N GLU A 28 -16.46 -5.43 1.77
CA GLU A 28 -16.01 -6.57 0.96
C GLU A 28 -17.15 -7.57 0.66
N SER A 29 -18.33 -7.39 1.25
CA SER A 29 -19.48 -8.28 1.05
C SER A 29 -19.82 -8.47 -0.43
N MET A 30 -20.22 -9.69 -0.82
CA MET A 30 -20.76 -9.97 -2.15
C MET A 30 -22.09 -9.27 -2.40
N ASN A 31 -22.82 -8.91 -1.34
CA ASN A 31 -24.08 -8.17 -1.42
C ASN A 31 -23.83 -6.67 -1.63
N ARG A 32 -24.15 -6.18 -2.84
CA ARG A 32 -23.92 -4.78 -3.22
C ARG A 32 -24.65 -3.77 -2.34
N ASP A 33 -25.88 -4.08 -1.90
CA ASP A 33 -26.66 -3.19 -1.05
C ASP A 33 -26.05 -3.08 0.35
N GLU A 34 -25.42 -4.14 0.84
CA GLU A 34 -24.68 -4.14 2.09
C GLU A 34 -23.44 -3.25 2.00
N ARG A 35 -22.63 -3.41 0.94
CA ARG A 35 -21.47 -2.53 0.68
C ARG A 35 -21.87 -1.06 0.57
N LYS A 36 -22.95 -0.79 -0.18
CA LYS A 36 -23.48 0.57 -0.34
C LYS A 36 -23.88 1.18 0.98
N ARG A 37 -24.67 0.45 1.80
CA ARG A 37 -25.08 0.92 3.13
C ARG A 37 -23.89 1.16 4.06
N ALA A 38 -22.91 0.26 4.07
CA ALA A 38 -21.69 0.43 4.87
C ALA A 38 -20.94 1.71 4.46
N PHE A 39 -20.73 1.91 3.15
CA PHE A 39 -20.10 3.10 2.61
C PHE A 39 -20.88 4.39 2.95
N GLU A 40 -22.18 4.41 2.74
CA GLU A 40 -23.03 5.58 3.01
C GLU A 40 -23.02 5.95 4.49
N ASN A 41 -23.23 4.98 5.39
CA ASN A 41 -23.22 5.21 6.83
C ASN A 41 -21.90 5.80 7.32
N GLU A 42 -20.79 5.22 6.86
CA GLU A 42 -19.47 5.71 7.22
C GLU A 42 -19.19 7.09 6.64
N SER A 43 -19.50 7.30 5.36
CA SER A 43 -19.25 8.58 4.66
C SER A 43 -20.09 9.72 5.20
N VAL A 44 -21.32 9.48 5.66
CA VAL A 44 -22.17 10.49 6.31
C VAL A 44 -21.52 11.00 7.59
N LEU A 45 -20.93 10.10 8.41
CA LEU A 45 -20.22 10.50 9.62
C LEU A 45 -19.10 11.51 9.34
N TYR A 46 -18.29 11.25 8.28
CA TYR A 46 -17.23 12.16 7.87
C TYR A 46 -17.77 13.45 7.23
N ASN A 47 -18.84 13.35 6.43
CA ASN A 47 -19.49 14.51 5.83
C ASN A 47 -20.09 15.45 6.87
N ASP A 48 -20.70 14.94 7.94
CA ASP A 48 -21.26 15.74 9.03
C ASP A 48 -20.19 16.51 9.81
N ASN A 49 -18.96 16.01 9.80
CA ASN A 49 -17.81 16.63 10.45
C ASN A 49 -16.86 17.33 9.44
N ILE A 50 -17.25 17.46 8.18
CA ILE A 50 -16.34 17.85 7.08
C ILE A 50 -15.73 19.25 7.28
N ASN A 51 -16.45 20.21 7.86
CA ASN A 51 -15.93 21.56 8.13
C ASN A 51 -14.80 21.53 9.16
N MET A 52 -14.92 20.72 10.20
CA MET A 52 -13.89 20.53 11.23
C MET A 52 -12.68 19.84 10.61
N LEU A 53 -12.88 18.73 9.88
CA LEU A 53 -11.82 17.98 9.23
C LEU A 53 -11.06 18.81 8.19
N SER A 54 -11.78 19.64 7.41
CA SER A 54 -11.14 20.56 6.48
C SER A 54 -10.30 21.63 7.17
N GLY A 55 -10.81 22.19 8.28
CA GLY A 55 -10.06 23.15 9.10
C GLY A 55 -8.77 22.56 9.66
N LEU A 56 -8.81 21.31 10.16
CA LEU A 56 -7.65 20.59 10.65
C LEU A 56 -6.64 20.30 9.54
N PHE A 57 -7.09 19.81 8.39
CA PHE A 57 -6.20 19.50 7.26
C PHE A 57 -5.55 20.76 6.70
N ILE A 58 -6.32 21.84 6.46
CA ILE A 58 -5.80 23.13 6.02
C ILE A 58 -4.81 23.70 7.06
N GLY A 59 -5.12 23.58 8.35
CA GLY A 59 -4.22 23.96 9.44
C GLY A 59 -2.90 23.19 9.42
N GLN A 60 -2.96 21.87 9.16
CA GLN A 60 -1.76 21.05 8.99
C GLN A 60 -0.91 21.53 7.80
N VAL A 61 -1.53 21.79 6.63
CA VAL A 61 -0.81 22.29 5.46
C VAL A 61 -0.19 23.65 5.72
N LYS A 62 -0.92 24.59 6.33
CA LYS A 62 -0.38 25.91 6.71
C LYS A 62 0.79 25.81 7.70
N LYS A 63 0.72 24.89 8.66
CA LYS A 63 1.84 24.60 9.56
C LYS A 63 3.07 24.11 8.76
N ASN A 64 2.88 23.24 7.78
CA ASN A 64 3.98 22.75 6.95
C ASN A 64 4.64 23.88 6.15
N ILE A 65 3.82 24.76 5.55
CA ILE A 65 4.29 25.93 4.82
C ILE A 65 5.10 26.85 5.74
N PHE A 66 4.58 27.16 6.92
CA PHE A 66 5.29 27.96 7.91
C PHE A 66 6.67 27.38 8.24
N TYR A 67 6.74 26.07 8.54
CA TYR A 67 8.03 25.45 8.87
C TYR A 67 8.98 25.40 7.69
N SER A 68 8.48 25.19 6.49
CA SER A 68 9.28 25.20 5.26
C SER A 68 9.90 26.58 5.03
N ASP A 69 9.12 27.64 5.17
CA ASP A 69 9.56 29.03 5.01
C ASP A 69 10.61 29.42 6.05
N VAL A 70 10.32 29.17 7.35
CA VAL A 70 11.23 29.53 8.46
C VAL A 70 12.57 28.78 8.35
N ARG A 71 12.55 27.55 7.80
CA ARG A 71 13.77 26.75 7.60
C ARG A 71 14.46 27.01 6.25
N GLY A 72 13.93 27.89 5.42
CA GLY A 72 14.52 28.29 4.15
C GLY A 72 14.38 27.27 3.01
N TYR A 73 13.42 26.36 3.09
CA TYR A 73 13.10 25.44 1.99
C TYR A 73 12.23 26.12 0.95
N LYS A 74 12.31 25.68 -0.29
CA LYS A 74 11.54 26.22 -1.40
C LYS A 74 10.02 25.99 -1.24
N ASN A 75 9.63 24.87 -0.65
CA ASN A 75 8.26 24.48 -0.36
C ASN A 75 8.21 23.33 0.66
N SER A 76 7.00 23.03 1.14
CA SER A 76 6.77 21.97 2.13
C SER A 76 7.27 20.60 1.67
N ARG A 77 7.05 20.26 0.39
CA ARG A 77 7.48 18.98 -0.19
C ARG A 77 8.99 18.79 -0.11
N GLU A 78 9.76 19.80 -0.52
CA GLU A 78 11.23 19.76 -0.42
C GLU A 78 11.69 19.55 1.03
N MET A 79 11.09 20.26 1.99
CA MET A 79 11.40 20.12 3.40
C MET A 79 11.18 18.67 3.89
N TYR A 80 10.04 18.07 3.59
CA TYR A 80 9.73 16.71 4.05
C TYR A 80 10.57 15.63 3.36
N MET A 81 10.93 15.83 2.09
CA MET A 81 11.77 14.89 1.35
C MET A 81 13.26 15.00 1.69
N SER A 82 13.70 16.16 2.18
CA SER A 82 15.12 16.40 2.54
C SER A 82 15.61 15.53 3.70
N GLY A 83 14.71 15.08 4.59
CA GLY A 83 15.07 14.19 5.70
C GLY A 83 15.65 12.84 5.27
N ASP A 84 15.21 12.34 4.13
CA ASP A 84 15.70 11.12 3.49
C ASP A 84 16.64 11.42 2.30
N ASP A 85 17.06 12.67 2.10
CA ASP A 85 17.83 13.18 0.95
C ASP A 85 17.22 12.80 -0.41
N ILE A 86 15.90 12.85 -0.49
CA ILE A 86 15.17 12.49 -1.71
C ILE A 86 14.89 13.74 -2.55
N ASN A 87 15.40 13.76 -3.78
CA ASN A 87 15.11 14.86 -4.71
C ASN A 87 13.61 14.89 -5.07
N PRO A 88 12.94 16.06 -5.01
CA PRO A 88 11.53 16.21 -5.40
C PRO A 88 11.17 15.70 -6.80
N LYS A 89 12.14 15.58 -7.70
CA LYS A 89 11.94 14.95 -9.03
C LYS A 89 11.45 13.50 -8.96
N VAL A 90 11.77 12.77 -7.88
CA VAL A 90 11.26 11.40 -7.69
C VAL A 90 9.74 11.43 -7.54
N TYR A 91 9.22 12.39 -6.79
CA TYR A 91 7.78 12.60 -6.61
C TYR A 91 7.08 13.01 -7.91
N ASP A 92 7.65 13.98 -8.63
CA ASP A 92 7.11 14.42 -9.92
C ASP A 92 7.14 13.28 -10.95
N SER A 93 8.23 12.52 -10.99
CA SER A 93 8.38 11.33 -11.86
C SER A 93 7.32 10.28 -11.56
N LEU A 94 7.05 9.99 -10.27
CA LEU A 94 6.01 9.05 -9.86
C LEU A 94 4.64 9.48 -10.42
N ILE A 95 4.18 10.69 -10.09
CA ILE A 95 2.87 11.18 -10.52
C ILE A 95 2.76 11.18 -12.05
N ASN A 96 3.76 11.73 -12.74
CA ASN A 96 3.75 11.83 -14.20
C ASN A 96 3.73 10.45 -14.88
N THR A 97 4.49 9.49 -14.35
CA THR A 97 4.57 8.15 -14.94
C THR A 97 3.30 7.35 -14.69
N VAL A 98 2.77 7.39 -13.47
CA VAL A 98 1.50 6.71 -13.16
C VAL A 98 0.36 7.30 -13.99
N ASN A 99 0.28 8.63 -14.11
CA ASN A 99 -0.74 9.29 -14.93
C ASN A 99 -0.67 8.92 -16.43
N LYS A 100 0.51 8.62 -16.96
CA LYS A 100 0.66 8.12 -18.34
C LYS A 100 0.22 6.66 -18.52
N ASN A 101 0.12 5.92 -17.42
CA ASN A 101 -0.19 4.48 -17.42
C ASN A 101 -1.58 4.17 -16.85
N LEU A 102 -2.49 5.15 -16.74
CA LEU A 102 -3.85 4.95 -16.19
C LEU A 102 -4.75 4.05 -17.05
N ASP A 103 -4.44 3.88 -18.32
CA ASP A 103 -5.25 3.04 -19.23
C ASP A 103 -5.42 1.60 -18.71
N GLY A 104 -4.39 1.05 -18.07
CA GLY A 104 -4.47 -0.26 -17.44
C GLY A 104 -5.44 -0.31 -16.28
N LEU A 105 -5.41 0.72 -15.42
CA LEU A 105 -6.37 0.86 -14.31
C LEU A 105 -7.79 1.01 -14.84
N HIS A 106 -8.01 1.88 -15.86
CA HIS A 106 -9.31 2.05 -16.50
C HIS A 106 -9.82 0.72 -17.08
N LYS A 107 -8.93 -0.07 -17.68
CA LYS A 107 -9.27 -1.39 -18.19
C LYS A 107 -9.70 -2.35 -17.06
N TYR A 108 -9.01 -2.34 -15.92
CA TYR A 108 -9.40 -3.13 -14.77
C TYR A 108 -10.77 -2.72 -14.22
N ILE A 109 -11.05 -1.40 -14.13
CA ILE A 109 -12.37 -0.89 -13.72
C ILE A 109 -13.46 -1.37 -14.68
N SER A 110 -13.23 -1.30 -16.00
CA SER A 110 -14.16 -1.79 -17.00
C SER A 110 -14.39 -3.31 -16.89
N LEU A 111 -13.33 -4.08 -16.57
CA LEU A 111 -13.44 -5.53 -16.34
C LEU A 111 -14.26 -5.82 -15.08
N ARG A 112 -14.01 -5.10 -13.95
CA ARG A 112 -14.84 -5.22 -12.74
C ARG A 112 -16.31 -4.95 -13.03
N LYS A 113 -16.61 -3.87 -13.75
CA LYS A 113 -17.97 -3.52 -14.19
C LYS A 113 -18.65 -4.67 -14.93
N LYS A 114 -17.94 -5.28 -15.89
CA LYS A 114 -18.43 -6.41 -16.69
C LYS A 114 -18.71 -7.63 -15.81
N VAL A 115 -17.77 -8.00 -14.94
CA VAL A 115 -17.88 -9.19 -14.05
C VAL A 115 -19.00 -9.01 -13.03
N LEU A 116 -19.12 -7.85 -12.42
CA LEU A 116 -20.17 -7.53 -11.45
C LEU A 116 -21.53 -7.30 -12.10
N ASN A 117 -21.60 -7.20 -13.43
CA ASN A 117 -22.82 -6.97 -14.22
C ASN A 117 -23.61 -5.74 -13.73
N ILE A 118 -22.93 -4.60 -13.61
CA ILE A 118 -23.49 -3.33 -13.13
C ILE A 118 -23.27 -2.21 -14.16
N ASP A 119 -24.14 -1.17 -14.13
CA ASP A 119 -24.06 -0.06 -15.10
C ASP A 119 -22.86 0.86 -14.86
N ASN A 120 -22.51 1.11 -13.60
CA ASN A 120 -21.39 1.93 -13.20
C ASN A 120 -20.74 1.35 -11.94
N ILE A 121 -19.41 1.46 -11.86
CA ILE A 121 -18.64 1.18 -10.65
C ILE A 121 -18.73 2.38 -9.72
N HIS A 122 -19.01 2.14 -8.47
CA HIS A 122 -18.94 3.10 -7.38
C HIS A 122 -17.79 2.76 -6.44
N ILE A 123 -17.43 3.67 -5.54
CA ILE A 123 -16.31 3.43 -4.63
C ILE A 123 -16.53 2.16 -3.77
N TYR A 124 -17.76 1.86 -3.39
CA TYR A 124 -18.09 0.66 -2.64
C TYR A 124 -18.06 -0.64 -3.48
N ASP A 125 -17.89 -0.55 -4.80
CA ASP A 125 -17.67 -1.70 -5.69
C ASP A 125 -16.18 -1.97 -5.95
N MET A 126 -15.27 -1.25 -5.28
CA MET A 126 -13.82 -1.37 -5.48
C MET A 126 -13.15 -2.38 -4.56
N HIS A 127 -13.80 -2.76 -3.47
CA HIS A 127 -13.21 -3.58 -2.40
C HIS A 127 -13.69 -5.04 -2.42
N ASN A 128 -14.87 -5.33 -2.96
CA ASN A 128 -15.37 -6.69 -3.01
C ASN A 128 -14.56 -7.55 -3.99
N PRO A 129 -14.36 -8.84 -3.68
CA PRO A 129 -13.77 -9.76 -4.63
C PRO A 129 -14.65 -9.88 -5.89
N ILE A 130 -14.04 -9.92 -7.07
CA ILE A 130 -14.74 -10.17 -8.35
C ILE A 130 -14.64 -11.64 -8.78
N ILE A 131 -13.79 -12.40 -8.13
CA ILE A 131 -13.66 -13.86 -8.25
C ILE A 131 -13.83 -14.44 -6.85
N GLU A 132 -14.66 -15.45 -6.70
CA GLU A 132 -14.89 -16.10 -5.42
C GLU A 132 -13.58 -16.68 -4.85
N PRO A 133 -13.32 -16.49 -3.53
CA PRO A 133 -12.15 -17.09 -2.87
C PRO A 133 -12.15 -18.60 -3.03
N VAL A 134 -10.99 -19.16 -3.37
CA VAL A 134 -10.86 -20.60 -3.67
C VAL A 134 -10.64 -21.42 -2.41
N GLU A 135 -10.01 -20.87 -1.40
CA GLU A 135 -9.67 -21.59 -0.16
C GLU A 135 -9.96 -20.69 1.06
N ASN A 136 -10.92 -21.14 1.87
CA ASN A 136 -11.31 -20.49 3.11
C ASN A 136 -11.02 -21.44 4.27
N ASN A 137 -9.81 -21.65 4.71
CA ASN A 137 -9.36 -22.34 5.92
C ASN A 137 -7.91 -22.83 5.75
N ILE A 138 -7.04 -21.91 5.31
CA ILE A 138 -5.60 -22.19 5.25
C ILE A 138 -5.08 -22.21 6.69
N THR A 139 -4.66 -23.39 7.17
CA THR A 139 -4.03 -23.48 8.51
C THR A 139 -2.72 -22.69 8.53
N TYR A 140 -2.27 -22.29 9.71
CA TYR A 140 -1.01 -21.55 9.82
C TYR A 140 0.20 -22.39 9.36
N GLU A 141 0.18 -23.69 9.59
CA GLU A 141 1.19 -24.63 9.08
C GLU A 141 1.19 -24.67 7.56
N ARG A 142 0.01 -24.69 6.94
CA ARG A 142 -0.11 -24.63 5.47
C ARG A 142 0.38 -23.29 4.93
N ALA A 143 0.10 -22.19 5.63
CA ALA A 143 0.63 -20.86 5.28
C ALA A 143 2.16 -20.82 5.29
N GLN A 144 2.80 -21.46 6.29
CA GLN A 144 4.25 -21.58 6.34
C GLN A 144 4.80 -22.31 5.12
N GLU A 145 4.21 -23.45 4.72
CA GLU A 145 4.61 -24.20 3.52
C GLU A 145 4.51 -23.34 2.25
N ILE A 146 3.40 -22.61 2.09
CA ILE A 146 3.17 -21.71 0.95
C ILE A 146 4.25 -20.62 0.94
N ILE A 147 4.51 -19.98 2.07
CA ILE A 147 5.50 -18.90 2.19
C ILE A 147 6.92 -19.44 1.91
N TYR A 148 7.28 -20.60 2.44
CA TYR A 148 8.58 -21.23 2.13
C TYR A 148 8.74 -21.52 0.63
N ALA A 149 7.69 -22.06 -0.01
CA ALA A 149 7.72 -22.32 -1.45
C ALA A 149 7.85 -21.03 -2.26
N ALA A 150 7.11 -19.98 -1.88
CA ALA A 150 7.11 -18.68 -2.56
C ALA A 150 8.46 -17.97 -2.44
N LEU A 151 9.09 -18.02 -1.28
CA LEU A 151 10.34 -17.31 -0.99
C LEU A 151 11.61 -18.16 -1.24
N ASN A 152 11.44 -19.40 -1.71
CA ASN A 152 12.58 -20.27 -2.08
C ASN A 152 13.57 -19.63 -3.09
N PRO A 153 13.15 -18.81 -4.07
CA PRO A 153 14.08 -18.11 -4.96
C PRO A 153 15.07 -17.18 -4.24
N LEU A 154 14.81 -16.79 -2.99
CA LEU A 154 15.70 -15.97 -2.16
C LEU A 154 16.88 -16.76 -1.58
N GLY A 155 16.88 -18.09 -1.73
CA GLY A 155 17.97 -18.95 -1.38
C GLY A 155 18.10 -19.25 0.13
N LYS A 156 19.17 -20.01 0.45
CA LYS A 156 19.33 -20.60 1.78
C LYS A 156 19.47 -19.56 2.90
N GLU A 157 20.19 -18.47 2.69
CA GLU A 157 20.45 -17.46 3.72
C GLU A 157 19.12 -16.81 4.19
N TYR A 158 18.20 -16.51 3.27
CA TYR A 158 16.87 -16.00 3.58
C TYR A 158 16.00 -17.08 4.24
N GLY A 159 16.04 -18.28 3.69
CA GLY A 159 15.29 -19.44 4.23
C GLY A 159 15.66 -19.81 5.65
N ASP A 160 16.95 -19.71 6.02
CA ASP A 160 17.42 -19.96 7.41
C ASP A 160 16.83 -18.92 8.40
N VAL A 161 16.62 -17.67 7.97
CA VAL A 161 15.96 -16.64 8.79
C VAL A 161 14.46 -16.89 8.91
N LEU A 162 13.80 -17.29 7.82
CA LEU A 162 12.39 -17.70 7.87
C LEU A 162 12.17 -18.87 8.82
N TYR A 163 13.07 -19.87 8.77
CA TYR A 163 13.01 -21.01 9.70
C TYR A 163 13.04 -20.57 11.15
N LYS A 164 13.93 -19.63 11.51
CA LYS A 164 13.97 -19.06 12.85
C LYS A 164 12.69 -18.33 13.20
N ALA A 165 12.18 -17.48 12.29
CA ALA A 165 10.98 -16.72 12.54
C ALA A 165 9.78 -17.60 12.88
N PHE A 166 9.62 -18.71 12.17
CA PHE A 166 8.53 -19.65 12.42
C PHE A 166 8.74 -20.55 13.64
N ASN A 167 9.99 -20.90 13.99
CA ASN A 167 10.27 -21.92 15.03
C ASN A 167 10.79 -21.33 16.34
N GLU A 168 11.31 -20.10 16.36
CA GLU A 168 11.92 -19.48 17.55
C GLU A 168 11.02 -18.39 18.18
N ARG A 169 9.68 -18.48 17.98
CA ARG A 169 8.68 -17.64 18.63
C ARG A 169 8.78 -16.15 18.29
N TRP A 170 9.10 -15.82 17.02
CA TRP A 170 9.10 -14.42 16.59
C TRP A 170 7.69 -13.90 16.34
N ILE A 171 6.70 -14.79 16.12
CA ILE A 171 5.37 -14.45 15.62
C ILE A 171 4.31 -14.78 16.67
N ASP A 172 3.57 -13.76 17.11
CA ASP A 172 2.33 -13.90 17.86
C ASP A 172 1.17 -13.99 16.87
N VAL A 173 0.64 -15.19 16.64
CA VAL A 173 -0.11 -15.55 15.43
C VAL A 173 -1.57 -15.17 15.50
N TYR A 174 -2.28 -15.65 16.54
CA TYR A 174 -3.74 -15.59 16.57
C TYR A 174 -4.27 -14.37 17.32
N SER A 175 -5.49 -13.94 16.95
CA SER A 175 -6.21 -12.92 17.71
C SER A 175 -6.56 -13.41 19.11
N SER A 176 -6.59 -12.51 20.07
CA SER A 176 -7.02 -12.75 21.44
C SER A 176 -7.72 -11.51 22.00
N ASP A 177 -8.42 -11.66 23.12
CA ASP A 177 -9.04 -10.54 23.81
C ASP A 177 -8.00 -9.48 24.16
N ASN A 178 -8.31 -8.22 23.89
CA ASN A 178 -7.44 -7.04 24.09
C ASN A 178 -6.18 -6.95 23.21
N LYS A 179 -5.98 -7.87 22.26
CA LYS A 179 -4.92 -7.75 21.26
C LYS A 179 -5.27 -6.66 20.24
N VAL A 180 -4.30 -5.81 19.88
CA VAL A 180 -4.49 -4.78 18.85
C VAL A 180 -4.74 -5.44 17.50
N GLY A 181 -5.69 -4.92 16.73
CA GLY A 181 -5.99 -5.38 15.38
C GLY A 181 -4.89 -5.04 14.37
N GLY A 182 -4.96 -5.69 13.20
CA GLY A 182 -3.95 -5.55 12.15
C GLY A 182 -2.74 -6.44 12.38
N ALA A 183 -1.62 -6.11 11.71
CA ALA A 183 -0.33 -6.78 11.85
C ALA A 183 0.80 -5.74 11.85
N TYR A 184 1.92 -6.07 12.47
CA TYR A 184 3.14 -5.27 12.38
C TYR A 184 4.38 -6.07 12.79
N SER A 185 5.53 -5.65 12.29
CA SER A 185 6.84 -6.14 12.71
C SER A 185 7.60 -5.08 13.51
N LEU A 186 8.14 -5.46 14.65
CA LEU A 186 8.97 -4.62 15.51
C LEU A 186 10.36 -5.25 15.68
N SER A 187 11.40 -4.45 15.55
CA SER A 187 12.79 -4.91 15.70
C SER A 187 13.58 -3.99 16.60
N VAL A 188 14.41 -4.60 17.44
CA VAL A 188 15.37 -3.93 18.32
C VAL A 188 16.75 -4.53 18.05
N TYR A 189 17.78 -3.69 18.02
CA TYR A 189 19.16 -4.14 17.78
C TYR A 189 19.60 -5.19 18.82
N ASN A 190 20.32 -6.20 18.36
CA ASN A 190 20.77 -7.36 19.16
C ASN A 190 19.66 -8.27 19.70
N THR A 191 18.43 -8.13 19.22
CA THR A 191 17.35 -9.10 19.46
C THR A 191 16.83 -9.64 18.15
N HIS A 192 16.03 -10.71 18.19
CA HIS A 192 15.25 -11.10 17.03
C HIS A 192 14.08 -10.13 16.82
N PRO A 193 13.56 -10.00 15.60
CA PRO A 193 12.31 -9.29 15.37
C PRO A 193 11.12 -9.96 16.07
N TYR A 194 10.07 -9.16 16.31
CA TYR A 194 8.79 -9.61 16.84
C TYR A 194 7.69 -9.23 15.86
N ILE A 195 6.83 -10.17 15.53
CA ILE A 195 5.71 -9.97 14.61
C ILE A 195 4.41 -10.19 15.38
N LEU A 196 3.51 -9.21 15.33
CA LEU A 196 2.14 -9.36 15.77
C LEU A 196 1.26 -9.63 14.56
N MET A 197 0.48 -10.72 14.61
CA MET A 197 -0.51 -11.09 13.60
C MET A 197 -1.90 -11.26 14.24
N ASN A 198 -2.92 -11.20 13.41
CA ASN A 198 -4.28 -11.63 13.73
C ASN A 198 -4.73 -12.60 12.62
N TYR A 199 -4.07 -13.75 12.56
CA TYR A 199 -4.25 -14.73 11.51
C TYR A 199 -5.67 -15.29 11.48
N SER A 200 -6.35 -15.24 10.33
CA SER A 200 -7.76 -15.63 10.14
C SER A 200 -7.97 -16.81 9.18
N GLY A 201 -6.89 -17.39 8.63
CA GLY A 201 -6.98 -18.60 7.80
C GLY A 201 -7.42 -18.35 6.34
N ASN A 202 -7.30 -17.15 5.84
CA ASN A 202 -7.54 -16.80 4.43
C ASN A 202 -6.24 -16.39 3.71
N LEU A 203 -6.29 -16.22 2.40
CA LEU A 203 -5.10 -15.84 1.61
C LEU A 203 -4.55 -14.47 2.02
N ASP A 204 -5.41 -13.53 2.42
CA ASP A 204 -4.99 -12.23 2.92
C ASP A 204 -4.08 -12.38 4.16
N SER A 205 -4.44 -13.28 5.10
CA SER A 205 -3.59 -13.59 6.25
C SER A 205 -2.26 -14.23 5.86
N VAL A 206 -2.21 -15.04 4.80
CA VAL A 206 -0.96 -15.59 4.25
C VAL A 206 -0.09 -14.50 3.67
N SER A 207 -0.68 -13.60 2.86
CA SER A 207 -0.01 -12.46 2.26
C SER A 207 0.51 -11.50 3.33
N THR A 208 -0.30 -11.17 4.33
CA THR A 208 0.10 -10.35 5.48
C THR A 208 1.24 -10.99 6.26
N THR A 209 1.22 -12.32 6.47
CA THR A 209 2.33 -13.02 7.13
C THR A 209 3.62 -12.91 6.30
N ALA A 210 3.55 -13.07 4.99
CA ALA A 210 4.70 -12.89 4.09
C ALA A 210 5.23 -11.45 4.11
N HIS A 211 4.32 -10.46 4.17
CA HIS A 211 4.63 -9.04 4.29
C HIS A 211 5.42 -8.74 5.58
N GLU A 212 4.90 -9.13 6.73
CA GLU A 212 5.55 -8.88 8.02
C GLU A 212 6.88 -9.63 8.17
N LEU A 213 7.00 -10.83 7.57
CA LEU A 213 8.27 -11.54 7.44
C LEU A 213 9.28 -10.76 6.59
N GLY A 214 8.84 -10.04 5.54
CA GLY A 214 9.72 -9.17 4.77
C GLY A 214 10.36 -8.10 5.63
N HIS A 215 9.57 -7.41 6.45
CA HIS A 215 10.07 -6.44 7.43
C HIS A 215 11.02 -7.07 8.45
N ALA A 216 10.64 -8.23 9.02
CA ALA A 216 11.43 -8.92 10.03
C ALA A 216 12.79 -9.40 9.47
N VAL A 217 12.80 -10.03 8.30
CA VAL A 217 14.04 -10.51 7.67
C VAL A 217 14.94 -9.33 7.31
N TYR A 218 14.39 -8.24 6.77
CA TYR A 218 15.18 -7.04 6.47
C TYR A 218 15.85 -6.50 7.72
N SER A 219 15.09 -6.29 8.78
CA SER A 219 15.62 -5.80 10.06
C SER A 219 16.67 -6.75 10.64
N HIS A 220 16.43 -8.07 10.58
CA HIS A 220 17.39 -9.07 11.08
C HIS A 220 18.70 -9.06 10.28
N MET A 221 18.61 -9.08 8.94
CA MET A 221 19.78 -9.08 8.08
C MET A 221 20.58 -7.79 8.20
N SER A 222 19.89 -6.66 8.31
CA SER A 222 20.50 -5.35 8.57
C SER A 222 21.23 -5.35 9.91
N ALA A 223 20.57 -5.70 11.01
CA ALA A 223 21.18 -5.71 12.34
C ALA A 223 22.38 -6.66 12.44
N LYS A 224 22.38 -7.77 11.69
CA LYS A 224 23.50 -8.72 11.64
C LYS A 224 24.71 -8.20 10.88
N ASN A 225 24.52 -7.33 9.88
CA ASN A 225 25.58 -6.88 8.97
C ASN A 225 26.01 -5.42 9.22
N GLN A 226 25.25 -4.67 10.03
CA GLN A 226 25.51 -3.26 10.33
C GLN A 226 25.78 -3.04 11.81
N ASN A 227 26.52 -1.96 12.13
CA ASN A 227 26.62 -1.49 13.51
C ASN A 227 25.29 -0.86 13.96
N TYR A 228 25.15 -0.57 15.25
CA TYR A 228 23.92 -0.03 15.84
C TYR A 228 23.36 1.19 15.10
N LEU A 229 24.20 2.15 14.70
CA LEU A 229 23.76 3.38 14.04
C LEU A 229 23.16 3.14 12.66
N ASN A 230 23.71 2.17 11.92
CA ASN A 230 23.31 1.85 10.55
C ASN A 230 22.36 0.64 10.46
N SER A 231 22.03 0.01 11.60
CA SER A 231 21.23 -1.22 11.61
C SER A 231 19.74 -1.01 11.32
N LYS A 232 19.24 0.23 11.49
CA LYS A 232 17.83 0.53 11.30
C LYS A 232 17.59 1.03 9.87
N PRO A 233 16.93 0.23 9.02
CA PRO A 233 16.53 0.69 7.69
C PRO A 233 15.58 1.88 7.76
N SER A 234 15.59 2.74 6.75
CA SER A 234 14.62 3.82 6.65
C SER A 234 13.22 3.26 6.38
N ILE A 235 12.20 3.99 6.83
CA ILE A 235 10.80 3.62 6.55
C ILE A 235 10.50 3.59 5.05
N PHE A 236 11.25 4.36 4.25
CA PHE A 236 11.14 4.35 2.80
C PHE A 236 11.48 2.99 2.18
N THR A 237 12.48 2.30 2.74
CA THR A 237 12.95 1.01 2.22
C THR A 237 12.28 -0.20 2.86
N HIS A 238 11.58 -0.02 3.98
CA HIS A 238 10.92 -1.12 4.68
C HIS A 238 9.84 -1.79 3.83
N GLU A 239 8.99 -1.00 3.15
CA GLU A 239 7.94 -1.52 2.27
C GLU A 239 8.48 -2.21 1.02
N VAL A 240 9.71 -1.90 0.61
CA VAL A 240 10.36 -2.64 -0.48
C VAL A 240 10.53 -4.11 -0.13
N ALA A 241 10.91 -4.41 1.12
CA ALA A 241 11.14 -5.79 1.55
C ALA A 241 9.82 -6.57 1.70
N SER A 242 8.81 -5.96 2.32
CA SER A 242 7.51 -6.60 2.53
C SER A 242 6.78 -6.88 1.21
N VAL A 243 6.67 -5.89 0.33
CA VAL A 243 6.00 -6.03 -0.97
C VAL A 243 6.78 -6.95 -1.92
N THR A 244 8.13 -7.08 -1.79
CA THR A 244 8.89 -8.08 -2.55
C THR A 244 8.45 -9.50 -2.19
N ASN A 245 8.25 -9.79 -0.91
CA ASN A 245 7.73 -11.09 -0.48
C ASN A 245 6.34 -11.38 -1.03
N GLU A 246 5.42 -10.40 -0.95
CA GLU A 246 4.07 -10.53 -1.51
C GLU A 246 4.09 -10.75 -3.02
N ALA A 247 4.93 -9.99 -3.74
CA ALA A 247 5.09 -10.17 -5.18
C ALA A 247 5.58 -11.58 -5.55
N LEU A 248 6.58 -12.11 -4.84
CA LEU A 248 7.07 -13.48 -5.04
C LEU A 248 5.99 -14.52 -4.68
N LEU A 249 5.20 -14.26 -3.63
CA LEU A 249 4.07 -15.11 -3.24
C LEU A 249 3.05 -15.21 -4.37
N TYR A 250 2.58 -14.09 -4.90
CA TYR A 250 1.60 -14.11 -5.98
C TYR A 250 2.15 -14.67 -7.30
N GLU A 251 3.43 -14.41 -7.64
CA GLU A 251 4.06 -15.03 -8.81
C GLU A 251 4.07 -16.56 -8.70
N MET A 252 4.39 -17.10 -7.53
CA MET A 252 4.40 -18.54 -7.28
C MET A 252 2.99 -19.13 -7.33
N LEU A 253 2.01 -18.49 -6.68
CA LEU A 253 0.62 -18.94 -6.65
C LEU A 253 0.00 -18.97 -8.05
N ILE A 254 0.17 -17.90 -8.84
CA ILE A 254 -0.34 -17.82 -10.22
C ILE A 254 0.28 -18.90 -11.09
N LYS A 255 1.59 -19.14 -10.94
CA LYS A 255 2.31 -20.14 -11.73
C LYS A 255 1.85 -21.58 -11.42
N ASN A 256 1.51 -21.86 -10.17
CA ASN A 256 1.19 -23.21 -9.70
C ASN A 256 -0.32 -23.44 -9.52
N ALA A 257 -1.17 -22.50 -9.96
CA ALA A 257 -2.62 -22.63 -9.89
C ALA A 257 -3.12 -23.88 -10.63
N GLU A 258 -3.93 -24.70 -9.97
CA GLU A 258 -4.38 -26.00 -10.45
C GLU A 258 -5.52 -25.89 -11.49
N ASN A 259 -6.27 -24.78 -11.44
CA ASN A 259 -7.41 -24.55 -12.33
C ASN A 259 -7.59 -23.05 -12.66
N LYS A 260 -8.48 -22.77 -13.63
CA LYS A 260 -8.71 -21.37 -14.10
C LYS A 260 -9.26 -20.45 -13.03
N ASN A 261 -10.15 -20.94 -12.16
CA ASN A 261 -10.78 -20.12 -11.13
C ASN A 261 -9.76 -19.71 -10.06
N GLU A 262 -8.93 -20.66 -9.62
CA GLU A 262 -7.84 -20.40 -8.70
C GLU A 262 -6.84 -19.39 -9.26
N LYS A 263 -6.45 -19.57 -10.52
CA LYS A 263 -5.56 -18.63 -11.21
C LYS A 263 -6.16 -17.23 -11.30
N ALA A 264 -7.45 -17.13 -11.66
CA ALA A 264 -8.15 -15.86 -11.73
C ALA A 264 -8.25 -15.16 -10.38
N TYR A 265 -8.45 -15.93 -9.29
CA TYR A 265 -8.44 -15.40 -7.94
C TYR A 265 -7.07 -14.82 -7.56
N TYR A 266 -5.98 -15.56 -7.76
CA TYR A 266 -4.63 -15.08 -7.44
C TYR A 266 -4.22 -13.87 -8.29
N LEU A 267 -4.61 -13.85 -9.58
CA LEU A 267 -4.41 -12.70 -10.45
C LEU A 267 -5.12 -11.45 -9.90
N THR A 268 -6.36 -11.61 -9.43
CA THR A 268 -7.14 -10.50 -8.87
C THR A 268 -6.47 -9.94 -7.61
N GLN A 269 -6.00 -10.81 -6.70
CA GLN A 269 -5.31 -10.38 -5.48
C GLN A 269 -4.02 -9.61 -5.81
N TYR A 270 -3.23 -10.07 -6.78
CA TYR A 270 -2.01 -9.38 -7.18
C TYR A 270 -2.29 -8.05 -7.90
N ILE A 271 -3.35 -7.99 -8.71
CA ILE A 271 -3.83 -6.76 -9.34
C ILE A 271 -4.24 -5.76 -8.27
N ASP A 272 -5.02 -6.18 -7.27
CA ASP A 272 -5.49 -5.33 -6.19
C ASP A 272 -4.33 -4.82 -5.31
N LEU A 273 -3.32 -5.66 -5.01
CA LEU A 273 -2.10 -5.21 -4.35
C LEU A 273 -1.43 -4.05 -5.10
N ILE A 274 -1.20 -4.19 -6.40
CA ILE A 274 -0.55 -3.13 -7.19
C ILE A 274 -1.48 -1.91 -7.35
N LYS A 275 -2.79 -2.12 -7.54
CA LYS A 275 -3.79 -1.05 -7.61
C LYS A 275 -3.74 -0.17 -6.35
N ASP A 276 -3.78 -0.81 -5.18
CA ASP A 276 -3.88 -0.08 -3.93
C ASP A 276 -2.55 0.55 -3.50
N THR A 277 -1.42 -0.09 -3.83
CA THR A 277 -0.10 0.39 -3.42
C THR A 277 0.52 1.36 -4.44
N LEU A 278 0.30 1.18 -5.74
CA LEU A 278 0.84 2.10 -6.77
C LEU A 278 -0.17 3.19 -7.12
N PHE A 279 -1.34 2.84 -7.68
CA PHE A 279 -2.25 3.83 -8.26
C PHE A 279 -2.98 4.64 -7.19
N THR A 280 -3.55 3.99 -6.18
CA THR A 280 -4.29 4.67 -5.10
C THR A 280 -3.36 5.58 -4.29
N GLN A 281 -2.16 5.11 -3.91
CA GLN A 281 -1.23 5.93 -3.15
C GLN A 281 -0.66 7.08 -3.97
N THR A 282 -0.49 6.92 -5.29
CA THR A 282 -0.09 8.03 -6.17
C THR A 282 -1.22 9.06 -6.30
N MET A 283 -2.48 8.64 -6.37
CA MET A 283 -3.63 9.56 -6.34
C MET A 283 -3.64 10.38 -5.04
N TYR A 284 -3.39 9.75 -3.90
CA TYR A 284 -3.29 10.44 -2.61
C TYR A 284 -2.11 11.43 -2.58
N ALA A 285 -0.96 11.01 -3.10
CA ALA A 285 0.20 11.90 -3.24
C ALA A 285 -0.10 13.09 -4.15
N GLU A 286 -0.78 12.89 -5.27
CA GLU A 286 -1.17 13.95 -6.18
C GLU A 286 -2.13 14.95 -5.50
N PHE A 287 -3.13 14.46 -4.76
CA PHE A 287 -4.03 15.30 -3.97
C PHE A 287 -3.26 16.16 -2.95
N GLU A 288 -2.42 15.52 -2.15
CA GLU A 288 -1.61 16.21 -1.14
C GLU A 288 -0.74 17.32 -1.77
N ASN A 289 -0.06 17.01 -2.86
CA ASN A 289 0.79 17.98 -3.57
C ASN A 289 -0.02 19.14 -4.17
N LEU A 290 -1.20 18.87 -4.73
CA LEU A 290 -2.07 19.91 -5.28
C LEU A 290 -2.54 20.89 -4.20
N ILE A 291 -2.97 20.37 -3.03
CA ILE A 291 -3.45 21.24 -1.95
C ILE A 291 -2.32 22.06 -1.33
N HIS A 292 -1.14 21.48 -1.09
CA HIS A 292 0.02 22.22 -0.64
C HIS A 292 0.40 23.31 -1.64
N SER A 293 0.52 22.97 -2.93
CA SER A 293 0.90 23.94 -3.98
C SER A 293 -0.09 25.09 -4.14
N LYS A 294 -1.39 24.84 -3.96
CA LYS A 294 -2.42 25.89 -4.02
C LYS A 294 -2.28 26.86 -2.84
N LEU A 295 -2.13 26.34 -1.61
CA LEU A 295 -1.95 27.16 -0.41
C LEU A 295 -0.61 27.93 -0.42
N GLU A 296 0.48 27.34 -0.90
CA GLU A 296 1.78 28.00 -1.09
C GLU A 296 1.72 29.17 -2.09
N LYS A 297 0.80 29.10 -3.08
CA LYS A 297 0.52 30.20 -4.02
C LYS A 297 -0.45 31.25 -3.48
N GLY A 298 -0.93 31.09 -2.23
CA GLY A 298 -1.90 32.00 -1.62
C GLY A 298 -3.34 31.80 -2.08
N GLU A 299 -3.67 30.69 -2.75
CA GLU A 299 -5.05 30.39 -3.13
C GLU A 299 -5.90 30.09 -1.89
N ASN A 300 -7.17 30.52 -1.92
CA ASN A 300 -8.11 30.23 -0.85
C ASN A 300 -8.65 28.79 -0.98
N ILE A 301 -8.38 27.96 0.00
CA ILE A 301 -8.84 26.58 0.06
C ILE A 301 -9.94 26.45 1.12
N ASN A 302 -11.03 25.81 0.75
CA ASN A 302 -12.16 25.47 1.61
C ASN A 302 -12.65 24.04 1.29
N VAL A 303 -13.69 23.57 1.98
CA VAL A 303 -14.30 22.26 1.80
C VAL A 303 -14.65 21.98 0.34
N LEU A 304 -15.23 22.95 -0.37
CA LEU A 304 -15.67 22.75 -1.77
C LEU A 304 -14.47 22.48 -2.66
N VAL A 305 -13.38 23.24 -2.51
CA VAL A 305 -12.15 23.05 -3.29
C VAL A 305 -11.53 21.68 -2.99
N LEU A 306 -11.49 21.26 -1.71
CA LEU A 306 -10.99 19.94 -1.33
C LEU A 306 -11.81 18.81 -1.97
N ASN A 307 -13.13 18.90 -1.89
CA ASN A 307 -14.06 17.93 -2.48
C ASN A 307 -13.98 17.86 -4.00
N ASP A 308 -13.83 19.02 -4.67
CA ASP A 308 -13.72 19.08 -6.12
C ASP A 308 -12.39 18.52 -6.62
N VAL A 309 -11.27 18.88 -6.00
CA VAL A 309 -9.95 18.32 -6.34
C VAL A 309 -9.94 16.81 -6.15
N TRP A 310 -10.50 16.32 -5.04
CA TRP A 310 -10.60 14.88 -4.79
C TRP A 310 -11.52 14.18 -5.80
N GLY A 311 -12.68 14.73 -6.08
CA GLY A 311 -13.63 14.20 -7.07
C GLY A 311 -13.05 14.15 -8.48
N ASP A 312 -12.27 15.15 -8.88
CA ASP A 312 -11.60 15.19 -10.18
C ASP A 312 -10.48 14.14 -10.27
N LEU A 313 -9.75 13.89 -9.17
CA LEU A 313 -8.77 12.82 -9.10
C LEU A 313 -9.43 11.43 -9.17
N LEU A 314 -10.55 11.21 -8.49
CA LEU A 314 -11.30 9.95 -8.62
C LEU A 314 -11.70 9.69 -10.07
N LYS A 315 -12.26 10.68 -10.77
CA LYS A 315 -12.60 10.57 -12.20
C LYS A 315 -11.38 10.29 -13.07
N LYS A 316 -10.28 10.99 -12.81
CA LYS A 316 -9.04 10.83 -13.57
C LYS A 316 -8.46 9.44 -13.43
N TYR A 317 -8.35 8.93 -12.19
CA TYR A 317 -7.72 7.65 -11.91
C TYR A 317 -8.60 6.46 -12.26
N TYR A 318 -9.90 6.53 -11.99
CA TYR A 318 -10.79 5.39 -12.23
C TYR A 318 -11.50 5.39 -13.59
N GLY A 319 -11.48 6.53 -14.32
CA GLY A 319 -11.93 6.61 -15.69
C GLY A 319 -13.46 6.69 -15.85
N LYS A 320 -13.92 6.46 -17.08
CA LYS A 320 -15.30 6.74 -17.50
C LYS A 320 -16.37 5.79 -16.94
N ASP A 321 -15.99 4.58 -16.55
CA ASP A 321 -16.89 3.55 -16.01
C ASP A 321 -17.09 3.70 -14.49
N PHE A 322 -16.41 4.66 -13.87
CA PHE A 322 -16.52 4.97 -12.45
C PHE A 322 -17.45 6.17 -12.22
N HIS A 323 -18.42 6.01 -11.32
CA HIS A 323 -19.31 7.07 -10.90
C HIS A 323 -18.84 7.70 -9.59
N VAL A 324 -18.67 9.01 -9.58
CA VAL A 324 -18.28 9.76 -8.38
C VAL A 324 -19.53 10.25 -7.65
N ASP A 325 -19.90 9.55 -6.59
CA ASP A 325 -20.97 9.97 -5.68
C ASP A 325 -20.59 11.24 -4.91
N GLN A 326 -21.58 12.01 -4.43
CA GLN A 326 -21.31 13.18 -3.59
C GLN A 326 -20.55 12.79 -2.31
N LEU A 327 -20.92 11.66 -1.68
CA LEU A 327 -20.24 11.13 -0.51
C LEU A 327 -18.82 10.59 -0.83
N ALA A 328 -18.54 10.16 -2.05
CA ALA A 328 -17.20 9.78 -2.46
C ALA A 328 -16.22 10.98 -2.48
N LYS A 329 -16.73 12.19 -2.74
CA LYS A 329 -15.93 13.42 -2.76
C LYS A 329 -15.35 13.82 -1.39
N VAL A 330 -15.93 13.34 -0.28
CA VAL A 330 -15.38 13.60 1.06
C VAL A 330 -14.35 12.57 1.51
N GLY A 331 -14.01 11.59 0.64
CA GLY A 331 -13.09 10.50 0.95
C GLY A 331 -11.69 10.94 1.41
N TRP A 332 -11.20 12.09 0.96
CA TRP A 332 -9.93 12.66 1.43
C TRP A 332 -9.89 12.84 2.96
N SER A 333 -11.03 13.12 3.58
CA SER A 333 -11.13 13.38 5.01
C SER A 333 -10.93 12.14 5.89
N ARG A 334 -11.02 10.95 5.30
CA ARG A 334 -10.82 9.65 5.96
C ARG A 334 -9.36 9.18 6.00
N ILE A 335 -8.43 9.93 5.39
CA ILE A 335 -7.05 9.49 5.20
C ILE A 335 -6.14 10.13 6.25
N PRO A 336 -5.83 9.42 7.36
CA PRO A 336 -5.01 9.95 8.45
C PRO A 336 -3.56 10.21 8.00
N HIS A 337 -3.11 9.55 6.93
CA HIS A 337 -1.76 9.72 6.38
C HIS A 337 -1.46 11.15 5.94
N PHE A 338 -2.47 11.96 5.57
CA PHE A 338 -2.26 13.37 5.20
C PHE A 338 -1.77 14.25 6.36
N TYR A 339 -1.87 13.76 7.60
CA TYR A 339 -1.28 14.41 8.79
C TYR A 339 0.17 13.97 9.06
N ASN A 340 0.67 12.98 8.31
CA ASN A 340 2.09 12.63 8.16
C ASN A 340 2.56 13.01 6.75
N SER A 341 2.74 14.31 6.54
CA SER A 341 2.80 14.94 5.22
C SER A 341 3.92 14.37 4.35
N PHE A 342 3.62 14.23 3.06
CA PHE A 342 4.50 13.66 2.04
C PHE A 342 5.02 12.27 2.40
N TYR A 343 4.14 11.44 2.99
CA TYR A 343 4.46 10.06 3.35
C TYR A 343 3.98 9.04 2.30
N VAL A 344 2.75 9.22 1.76
CA VAL A 344 2.07 8.19 0.97
C VAL A 344 2.76 7.83 -0.34
N TYR A 345 3.53 8.73 -0.95
CA TYR A 345 4.31 8.43 -2.15
C TYR A 345 5.34 7.31 -1.93
N LYS A 346 5.78 7.11 -0.67
CA LYS A 346 6.75 6.07 -0.29
C LYS A 346 6.19 4.67 -0.53
N TYR A 347 4.90 4.47 -0.38
CA TYR A 347 4.24 3.20 -0.73
C TYR A 347 4.35 2.91 -2.23
N ALA A 348 4.02 3.88 -3.09
CA ALA A 348 4.05 3.68 -4.53
C ALA A 348 5.48 3.50 -5.08
N THR A 349 6.45 4.27 -4.57
CA THR A 349 7.86 4.09 -4.93
C THR A 349 8.43 2.79 -4.39
N GLY A 350 8.06 2.41 -3.16
CA GLY A 350 8.41 1.13 -2.53
C GLY A 350 7.88 -0.06 -3.32
N CYS A 351 6.60 -0.03 -3.71
CA CYS A 351 5.99 -1.03 -4.58
C CYS A 351 6.73 -1.16 -5.91
N SER A 352 7.07 -0.02 -6.54
CA SER A 352 7.80 -0.03 -7.82
C SER A 352 9.19 -0.65 -7.69
N ALA A 353 9.88 -0.39 -6.59
CA ALA A 353 11.17 -1.02 -6.31
C ALA A 353 11.00 -2.53 -6.02
N ALA A 354 9.99 -2.91 -5.25
CA ALA A 354 9.71 -4.30 -4.90
C ALA A 354 9.36 -5.17 -6.11
N ILE A 355 8.50 -4.68 -6.99
CA ILE A 355 8.17 -5.37 -8.25
C ILE A 355 9.41 -5.52 -9.12
N SER A 356 10.27 -4.49 -9.18
CA SER A 356 11.53 -4.58 -9.91
C SER A 356 12.47 -5.63 -9.31
N PHE A 357 12.58 -5.70 -7.97
CA PHE A 357 13.37 -6.74 -7.29
C PHE A 357 12.79 -8.12 -7.51
N SER A 358 11.46 -8.32 -7.40
CA SER A 358 10.85 -9.64 -7.62
C SER A 358 11.13 -10.18 -9.03
N GLN A 359 11.08 -9.31 -10.04
CA GLN A 359 11.44 -9.68 -11.41
C GLN A 359 12.94 -9.98 -11.57
N ASP A 360 13.82 -9.21 -10.92
CA ASP A 360 15.26 -9.45 -10.94
C ASP A 360 15.61 -10.77 -10.25
N ILE A 361 15.04 -11.04 -9.08
CA ILE A 361 15.22 -12.29 -8.33
C ILE A 361 14.85 -13.51 -9.17
N LEU A 362 13.68 -13.48 -9.80
CA LEU A 362 13.18 -14.61 -10.62
C LEU A 362 14.01 -14.82 -11.88
N LYS A 363 14.65 -13.80 -12.40
CA LYS A 363 15.43 -13.86 -13.64
C LYS A 363 16.92 -14.10 -13.41
N ASN A 364 17.52 -13.43 -12.45
CA ASN A 364 18.97 -13.32 -12.27
C ASN A 364 19.48 -13.88 -10.93
N GLY A 365 18.59 -14.22 -9.99
CA GLY A 365 18.91 -14.65 -8.63
C GLY A 365 18.81 -13.54 -7.59
N PRO A 366 18.96 -13.87 -6.30
CA PRO A 366 18.63 -12.99 -5.18
C PRO A 366 19.76 -12.04 -4.75
N GLU A 367 20.95 -12.11 -5.33
CA GLU A 367 22.17 -11.48 -4.81
C GLU A 367 22.03 -9.97 -4.63
N ASN A 368 21.47 -9.26 -5.63
CA ASN A 368 21.25 -7.82 -5.56
C ASN A 368 20.33 -7.44 -4.41
N TYR A 369 19.24 -8.20 -4.25
CA TYR A 369 18.26 -7.99 -3.20
C TYR A 369 18.82 -8.31 -1.81
N LEU A 370 19.50 -9.45 -1.64
CA LEU A 370 20.12 -9.81 -0.35
C LEU A 370 21.19 -8.79 0.06
N ASN A 371 21.98 -8.28 -0.89
CA ASN A 371 22.93 -7.21 -0.62
C ASN A 371 22.24 -5.91 -0.20
N PHE A 372 21.07 -5.58 -0.77
CA PHE A 372 20.26 -4.45 -0.34
C PHE A 372 19.80 -4.63 1.12
N LEU A 373 19.27 -5.79 1.49
CA LEU A 373 18.83 -6.06 2.86
C LEU A 373 19.96 -5.95 3.90
N LYS A 374 21.17 -6.36 3.54
CA LYS A 374 22.36 -6.30 4.42
C LYS A 374 22.86 -4.87 4.67
N LYS A 375 22.54 -3.93 3.79
CA LYS A 375 22.99 -2.53 3.92
C LYS A 375 22.23 -1.74 4.98
N GLY A 376 21.01 -2.13 5.32
CA GLY A 376 20.20 -1.46 6.35
C GLY A 376 20.06 0.04 6.10
N GLY A 377 20.46 0.86 7.07
CA GLY A 377 20.49 2.31 7.03
C GLY A 377 21.87 2.91 6.81
N SER A 378 22.79 2.19 6.11
CA SER A 378 24.18 2.64 5.91
C SER A 378 24.34 3.77 4.91
N ASP A 379 23.27 4.10 4.17
CA ASP A 379 23.23 5.18 3.18
C ASP A 379 21.81 5.69 3.03
N TYR A 380 21.60 6.74 2.24
CA TYR A 380 20.27 7.24 1.91
C TYR A 380 19.45 6.24 1.08
N PRO A 381 18.12 6.17 1.28
CA PRO A 381 17.29 5.09 0.72
C PRO A 381 17.35 4.96 -0.80
N ILE A 382 17.36 6.09 -1.53
CA ILE A 382 17.44 6.08 -3.00
C ILE A 382 18.80 5.57 -3.48
N ASP A 383 19.89 5.90 -2.78
CA ASP A 383 21.23 5.46 -3.15
C ASP A 383 21.44 3.97 -2.84
N LEU A 384 20.86 3.47 -1.74
CA LEU A 384 20.83 2.02 -1.44
C LEU A 384 20.15 1.23 -2.55
N LEU A 385 18.98 1.70 -3.01
CA LEU A 385 18.24 1.08 -4.10
C LEU A 385 19.03 1.13 -5.41
N LYS A 386 19.62 2.29 -5.73
CA LYS A 386 20.43 2.48 -6.94
C LYS A 386 21.67 1.57 -6.96
N GLN A 387 22.38 1.45 -5.85
CA GLN A 387 23.52 0.54 -5.69
C GLN A 387 23.12 -0.94 -5.84
N SER A 388 21.85 -1.26 -5.66
CA SER A 388 21.27 -2.59 -5.79
C SER A 388 20.51 -2.79 -7.12
N GLY A 389 20.73 -1.88 -8.09
CA GLY A 389 20.19 -1.98 -9.44
C GLY A 389 18.85 -1.29 -9.69
N ILE A 390 18.22 -0.71 -8.66
CA ILE A 390 16.89 -0.04 -8.77
C ILE A 390 17.07 1.47 -8.71
N ASN A 391 16.94 2.14 -9.85
CA ASN A 391 17.10 3.59 -9.94
C ASN A 391 15.76 4.32 -10.01
N LEU A 392 15.29 4.84 -8.87
CA LEU A 392 14.03 5.63 -8.76
C LEU A 392 14.15 7.08 -9.29
N TYR A 393 15.35 7.55 -9.66
CA TYR A 393 15.48 8.80 -10.43
C TYR A 393 15.07 8.64 -11.91
N SER A 394 14.91 7.40 -12.38
CA SER A 394 14.34 7.08 -13.69
C SER A 394 12.90 6.59 -13.54
N ASN A 395 12.11 6.74 -14.61
CA ASN A 395 10.74 6.24 -14.65
C ASN A 395 10.66 4.70 -14.73
N LYS A 396 11.78 4.04 -15.06
CA LYS A 396 11.79 2.61 -15.40
C LYS A 396 11.13 1.70 -14.35
N PRO A 397 11.41 1.81 -13.03
CA PRO A 397 10.75 0.95 -12.04
C PRO A 397 9.23 1.13 -11.99
N ILE A 398 8.75 2.37 -12.17
CA ILE A 398 7.33 2.70 -12.16
C ILE A 398 6.66 2.17 -13.44
N ASP A 399 7.28 2.38 -14.61
CA ASP A 399 6.80 1.85 -15.89
C ASP A 399 6.74 0.32 -15.86
N GLN A 400 7.77 -0.37 -15.34
CA GLN A 400 7.79 -1.83 -15.19
C GLN A 400 6.64 -2.34 -14.31
N THR A 401 6.32 -1.62 -13.22
CA THR A 401 5.20 -1.99 -12.35
C THR A 401 3.85 -1.80 -13.05
N ALA A 402 3.67 -0.69 -13.77
CA ALA A 402 2.47 -0.47 -14.57
C ALA A 402 2.33 -1.49 -15.71
N GLU A 403 3.43 -1.87 -16.38
CA GLU A 403 3.44 -2.94 -17.37
C GLU A 403 3.07 -4.31 -16.78
N LYS A 404 3.59 -4.61 -15.57
CA LYS A 404 3.21 -5.83 -14.84
C LYS A 404 1.72 -5.83 -14.54
N PHE A 405 1.19 -4.73 -14.01
CA PHE A 405 -0.24 -4.56 -13.77
C PHE A 405 -1.07 -4.83 -15.04
N ASN A 406 -0.70 -4.19 -16.15
CA ASN A 406 -1.39 -4.37 -17.44
C ASN A 406 -1.37 -5.82 -17.92
N LYS A 407 -0.25 -6.55 -17.76
CA LYS A 407 -0.13 -7.95 -18.11
C LYS A 407 -1.07 -8.83 -17.28
N LEU A 408 -1.14 -8.58 -15.98
CA LEU A 408 -2.05 -9.30 -15.06
C LEU A 408 -3.51 -9.07 -15.43
N VAL A 409 -3.91 -7.82 -15.72
CA VAL A 409 -5.27 -7.47 -16.13
C VAL A 409 -5.64 -8.16 -17.45
N LEU A 410 -4.74 -8.16 -18.43
CA LEU A 410 -4.97 -8.84 -19.72
C LEU A 410 -5.07 -10.37 -19.57
N GLU A 411 -4.31 -10.96 -18.67
CA GLU A 411 -4.36 -12.40 -18.38
C GLU A 411 -5.66 -12.76 -17.68
N LEU A 412 -6.08 -11.96 -16.69
CA LEU A 412 -7.37 -12.12 -15.99
C LEU A 412 -8.56 -12.02 -16.98
N GLU A 413 -8.57 -11.00 -17.83
CA GLU A 413 -9.62 -10.81 -18.84
C GLU A 413 -9.77 -12.04 -19.72
N LYS A 414 -8.66 -12.60 -20.25
CA LYS A 414 -8.69 -13.83 -21.06
C LYS A 414 -9.22 -15.05 -20.33
N LEU A 415 -8.98 -15.16 -19.01
CA LEU A 415 -9.52 -16.28 -18.22
C LEU A 415 -11.02 -16.16 -17.98
N ILE A 416 -11.53 -14.94 -17.85
CA ILE A 416 -12.95 -14.67 -17.61
C ILE A 416 -13.77 -14.82 -18.92
N GLU A 417 -13.19 -14.51 -20.08
CA GLU A 417 -13.87 -14.58 -21.37
C GLU A 417 -13.91 -15.99 -22.00
N ASN A 418 -13.05 -16.90 -21.54
CA ASN A 418 -12.97 -18.30 -21.99
C ASN A 418 -13.60 -19.27 -20.98
#